data_97a21917d7a0a7d2c0a2eda3e00a7ad6
#
_entry.id   97a21917d7a0a7d2c0a2eda3e00a7ad6
#
_cell.length_a   1.000
_cell.length_b   1.000
_cell.length_c   1.000
_cell.angle_alpha   90.00
_cell.angle_beta   90.00
_cell.angle_gamma   90.00
#
_symmetry.space_group_name_H-M   'P 1'
#
loop_
_entity.id
_entity.type
_entity.pdbx_description
1 polymer ?
#
loop_
_entity_poly.entity_id
_entity_poly.type
_entity_poly.pdbx_seq_one_letter_code
_entity_poly.pdbx_strand_id
1 'polypeptide(L)' 'MDIAAAERELVERMARFVKAELKRADMTYEQLADKLREMGHNETKISVANKINRGTFQASFFVAVMRAVGRESVNLADV' A
#
# COMPACT_ATOMS: atom_id res chain seq x y z
N MET A 1 6.21 -12.32 24.35
CA MET A 1 5.77 -11.38 23.29
C MET A 1 4.29 -11.59 23.04
N ASP A 2 3.53 -10.51 23.00
CA ASP A 2 2.11 -10.57 22.64
C ASP A 2 1.98 -10.62 21.12
N ILE A 3 1.45 -11.74 20.60
CA ILE A 3 1.28 -11.96 19.16
C ILE A 3 0.37 -10.89 18.54
N ALA A 4 -0.72 -10.54 19.22
CA ALA A 4 -1.64 -9.53 18.73
C ALA A 4 -0.97 -8.15 18.65
N ALA A 5 -0.10 -7.82 19.59
CA ALA A 5 0.64 -6.56 19.56
C ALA A 5 1.64 -6.52 18.41
N ALA A 6 2.33 -7.64 18.15
CA ALA A 6 3.28 -7.73 17.04
C ALA A 6 2.56 -7.60 15.69
N GLU A 7 1.41 -8.22 15.55
CA GLU A 7 0.62 -8.11 14.32
C GLU A 7 0.12 -6.68 14.11
N ARG A 8 -0.39 -6.03 15.15
CA ARG A 8 -0.86 -4.64 15.07
C ARG A 8 0.27 -3.70 14.66
N GLU A 9 1.44 -3.89 15.25
CA GLU A 9 2.60 -3.05 14.94
C GLU A 9 2.98 -3.18 13.46
N LEU A 10 3.02 -4.39 12.94
CA LEU A 10 3.37 -4.61 11.54
C LEU A 10 2.31 -4.03 10.61
N VAL A 11 1.03 -4.20 10.93
CA VAL A 11 -0.07 -3.62 10.15
C VAL A 11 0.04 -2.09 10.11
N GLU A 12 0.31 -1.46 11.24
CA GLU A 12 0.48 -0.01 11.31
C GLU A 12 1.69 0.45 10.49
N ARG A 13 2.78 -0.30 10.56
CA ARG A 13 3.98 0.00 9.78
C ARG A 13 3.71 -0.13 8.28
N MET A 14 2.97 -1.15 7.86
CA MET A 14 2.60 -1.33 6.46
C MET A 14 1.76 -0.18 5.94
N ALA A 15 0.77 0.25 6.71
CA ALA A 15 -0.06 1.39 6.33
C ALA A 15 0.80 2.65 6.15
N ARG A 16 1.69 2.92 7.11
CA ARG A 16 2.58 4.09 7.04
C ARG A 16 3.55 4.01 5.88
N PHE A 17 4.11 2.81 5.64
CA PHE A 17 5.05 2.60 4.54
C PHE A 17 4.39 2.92 3.19
N VAL A 18 3.20 2.37 2.95
CA VAL A 18 2.50 2.59 1.68
C VAL A 18 2.12 4.06 1.52
N LYS A 19 1.63 4.70 2.58
CA LYS A 19 1.30 6.14 2.56
C LYS A 19 2.53 6.98 2.25
N ALA A 20 3.67 6.64 2.83
CA ALA A 20 4.93 7.36 2.58
C ALA A 20 5.38 7.19 1.14
N GLU A 21 5.21 6.00 0.56
CA GLU A 21 5.54 5.75 -0.84
C GLU A 21 4.67 6.56 -1.79
N LEU A 22 3.38 6.68 -1.50
CA LEU A 22 2.49 7.53 -2.28
C LEU A 22 2.91 9.00 -2.21
N LYS A 23 3.25 9.46 -1.01
CA LYS A 23 3.71 10.84 -0.82
C LYS A 23 5.01 11.10 -1.58
N ARG A 24 5.94 10.16 -1.52
CA ARG A 24 7.21 10.26 -2.23
C ARG A 24 6.99 10.31 -3.75
N ALA A 25 6.03 9.54 -4.26
CA ALA A 25 5.67 9.54 -5.68
C ALA A 25 4.75 10.70 -6.08
N ASP A 26 4.38 11.54 -5.12
CA ASP A 26 3.43 12.65 -5.31
C ASP A 26 2.11 12.18 -5.93
N MET A 27 1.57 11.12 -5.36
CA MET A 27 0.38 10.45 -5.89
C MET A 27 -0.73 10.43 -4.86
N THR A 28 -1.93 10.87 -5.26
CA THR A 28 -3.14 10.78 -4.44
C THR A 28 -3.76 9.39 -4.55
N TYR A 29 -4.69 9.05 -3.65
CA TYR A 29 -5.44 7.80 -3.75
C TYR A 29 -6.20 7.70 -5.08
N GLU A 30 -6.74 8.80 -5.57
CA GLU A 30 -7.45 8.82 -6.85
C GLU A 30 -6.51 8.52 -8.01
N GLN A 31 -5.34 9.16 -8.01
CA GLN A 31 -4.32 8.89 -9.04
C GLN A 31 -3.80 7.46 -8.98
N LEU A 32 -3.62 6.93 -7.76
CA LEU A 32 -3.23 5.53 -7.60
C LEU A 32 -4.31 4.60 -8.15
N ALA A 33 -5.58 4.85 -7.83
CA ALA A 33 -6.68 4.05 -8.35
C ALA A 33 -6.72 4.08 -9.87
N ASP A 34 -6.52 5.26 -10.47
CA ASP A 34 -6.47 5.41 -11.92
C ASP A 34 -5.33 4.58 -12.52
N LYS A 35 -4.15 4.65 -11.89
CA LYS A 35 -2.98 3.88 -12.34
C LYS A 35 -3.22 2.38 -12.24
N LEU A 36 -3.80 1.94 -11.13
CA LEU A 36 -4.11 0.51 -10.94
C LEU A 36 -5.12 0.02 -11.98
N ARG A 37 -6.14 0.82 -12.32
CA ARG A 37 -7.08 0.46 -13.36
C ARG A 37 -6.40 0.36 -14.73
N GLU A 38 -5.49 1.27 -15.05
CA GLU A 38 -4.69 1.19 -16.28
C GLU A 38 -3.88 -0.10 -16.33
N MET A 39 -3.43 -0.60 -15.19
CA MET A 39 -2.69 -1.85 -15.08
C MET A 39 -3.57 -3.09 -15.08
N GLY A 40 -4.89 -2.92 -15.16
CA GLY A 40 -5.86 -4.02 -15.21
C GLY A 40 -6.46 -4.42 -13.87
N HIS A 41 -6.23 -3.65 -12.81
CA HIS A 41 -6.78 -3.93 -11.49
C HIS A 41 -8.10 -3.19 -11.27
N ASN A 42 -9.09 -3.87 -10.70
CA ASN A 42 -10.41 -3.29 -10.44
C ASN A 42 -10.40 -2.59 -9.07
N GLU A 43 -9.87 -1.37 -9.03
CA GLU A 43 -9.79 -0.57 -7.82
C GLU A 43 -10.46 0.79 -8.01
N THR A 44 -10.99 1.33 -6.93
CA THR A 44 -11.53 2.69 -6.89
C THR A 44 -10.77 3.50 -5.83
N LYS A 45 -10.93 4.81 -5.83
CA LYS A 45 -10.36 5.67 -4.80
C LYS A 45 -10.73 5.17 -3.40
N ILE A 46 -12.00 4.82 -3.20
CA ILE A 46 -12.51 4.36 -1.90
C ILE A 46 -11.91 3.02 -1.51
N SER A 47 -11.86 2.05 -2.44
CA SER A 47 -11.30 0.72 -2.15
C SER A 47 -9.82 0.81 -1.81
N VAL A 48 -9.07 1.61 -2.56
CA VAL A 48 -7.63 1.84 -2.31
C VAL A 48 -7.43 2.48 -0.94
N ALA A 49 -8.16 3.55 -0.64
CA ALA A 49 -8.03 4.24 0.64
C ALA A 49 -8.33 3.31 1.81
N ASN A 50 -9.40 2.51 1.71
CA ASN A 50 -9.78 1.57 2.76
C ASN A 50 -8.72 0.49 2.98
N LYS A 51 -8.18 -0.08 1.90
CA LYS A 51 -7.14 -1.12 1.99
C LYS A 51 -5.88 -0.57 2.64
N ILE A 52 -5.41 0.58 2.18
CA ILE A 52 -4.18 1.18 2.69
C ILE A 52 -4.35 1.61 4.15
N ASN A 53 -5.46 2.24 4.48
CA ASN A 53 -5.70 2.70 5.85
C ASN A 53 -5.79 1.55 6.86
N ARG A 54 -6.32 0.39 6.45
CA ARG A 54 -6.35 -0.78 7.31
C ARG A 54 -4.97 -1.40 7.50
N GLY A 55 -4.10 -1.30 6.49
CA GLY A 55 -2.79 -1.95 6.51
C GLY A 55 -2.85 -3.47 6.37
N THR A 56 -4.04 -4.03 6.21
CA THR A 56 -4.25 -5.46 5.99
C THR A 56 -4.80 -5.65 4.59
N PHE A 57 -3.94 -6.04 3.67
CA PHE A 57 -4.31 -6.24 2.27
C PHE A 57 -3.52 -7.43 1.73
N GLN A 58 -3.97 -7.95 0.61
CA GLN A 58 -3.30 -9.07 -0.03
C GLN A 58 -1.92 -8.67 -0.54
N ALA A 59 -1.00 -9.61 -0.54
CA ALA A 59 0.35 -9.38 -1.07
C ALA A 59 0.31 -8.91 -2.52
N SER A 60 -0.62 -9.42 -3.32
CA SER A 60 -0.80 -9.00 -4.71
C SER A 60 -1.16 -7.52 -4.83
N PHE A 61 -2.00 -7.02 -3.93
CA PHE A 61 -2.32 -5.59 -3.89
C PHE A 61 -1.07 -4.76 -3.58
N PHE A 62 -0.27 -5.18 -2.60
CA PHE A 62 0.96 -4.50 -2.26
C PHE A 62 1.91 -4.42 -3.45
N VAL A 63 2.11 -5.53 -4.15
CA VAL A 63 2.97 -5.56 -5.34
C VAL A 63 2.45 -4.63 -6.42
N ALA A 64 1.13 -4.64 -6.66
CA ALA A 64 0.53 -3.76 -7.66
C ALA A 64 0.74 -2.28 -7.31
N VAL A 65 0.57 -1.92 -6.03
CA VAL A 65 0.80 -0.54 -5.57
C VAL A 65 2.27 -0.16 -5.74
N MET A 66 3.20 -1.03 -5.37
CA MET A 66 4.63 -0.75 -5.53
C MET A 66 4.99 -0.52 -6.99
N ARG A 67 4.46 -1.34 -7.88
CA ARG A 67 4.65 -1.14 -9.32
C ARG A 67 4.06 0.17 -9.80
N ALA A 68 2.88 0.53 -9.30
CA ALA A 68 2.21 1.78 -9.68
C ALA A 68 3.02 3.01 -9.27
N VAL A 69 3.69 2.97 -8.12
CA VAL A 69 4.53 4.08 -7.64
C VAL A 69 5.96 4.02 -8.19
N GLY A 70 6.27 3.02 -9.03
CA GLY A 70 7.57 2.91 -9.69
C GLY A 70 8.65 2.23 -8.87
N ARG A 71 8.28 1.46 -7.85
CA ARG A 71 9.24 0.69 -7.06
C ARG A 71 9.50 -0.67 -7.71
N GLU A 72 10.75 -1.00 -7.92
CA GLU A 72 11.16 -2.31 -8.38
C GLU A 72 11.57 -3.24 -7.25
N SER A 73 11.95 -2.67 -6.10
CA SER A 73 12.35 -3.44 -4.93
C SER A 73 11.94 -2.72 -3.66
N VAL A 74 11.73 -3.50 -2.61
CA VAL A 74 11.41 -2.99 -1.27
C VAL A 74 12.36 -3.64 -0.28
N ASN A 75 13.06 -2.84 0.50
CA ASN A 75 13.87 -3.33 1.60
C ASN A 75 12.96 -3.52 2.81
N LEU A 76 12.84 -4.75 3.29
CA LEU A 76 11.98 -5.05 4.45
C LEU A 76 12.38 -4.29 5.71
N ALA A 77 13.65 -3.88 5.81
CA ALA A 77 14.10 -3.06 6.93
C ALA A 77 13.46 -1.66 6.95
N ASP A 78 12.94 -1.20 5.82
CA ASP A 78 12.31 0.12 5.71
C ASP A 78 10.83 0.09 6.10
N VAL A 79 10.28 -1.10 6.27
CA VAL A 79 8.87 -1.25 6.60
C VAL A 79 8.61 -1.19 8.11
#